data_ec1233d4d2a52a6301387ae88fe8e828
#
_entry.id   ec1233d4d2a52a6301387ae88fe8e828
#
_cell.length_a   1.000
_cell.length_b   1.000
_cell.length_c   1.000
_cell.angle_alpha   90.00
_cell.angle_beta   90.00
_cell.angle_gamma   90.00
#
_symmetry.space_group_name_H-M   'P 1'
#
loop_
_entity.id
_entity.type
_entity.pdbx_description
1 polymer ?
#
loop_
_entity_poly.entity_id
_entity_poly.type
_entity_poly.pdbx_seq_one_letter_code
_entity_poly.pdbx_strand_id
1 'polypeptide(L)'
;AASDVYKRQKDTYARYLDTFFYLWKNDENFRNKVINGKGFCLPHFGDLCDGAQSRLNDKEKAEFYPAMFQLMKTNMERLQEDVSWLVEKFDYRNKDADWKNSRDAIQRGMQKLKGGYPADPAYKMSK
;
A
#
# COMPACT_ATOMS: atom_id res chain seq x y z
N ALA A 1 -7.17 27.37 14.47
CA ALA A 1 -5.85 27.59 13.89
C ALA A 1 -5.18 26.29 13.46
N ALA A 2 -3.89 26.28 13.22
CA ALA A 2 -3.17 25.10 12.71
C ALA A 2 -3.29 23.86 13.62
N SER A 3 -3.31 24.06 14.93
CA SER A 3 -3.47 22.95 15.90
C SER A 3 -4.86 22.31 15.83
N ASP A 4 -5.90 23.08 15.53
CA ASP A 4 -7.25 22.55 15.38
C ASP A 4 -7.40 21.75 14.11
N VAL A 5 -6.78 22.21 13.00
CA VAL A 5 -6.77 21.48 11.73
C VAL A 5 -6.04 20.15 11.90
N TYR A 6 -4.89 20.16 12.53
CA TYR A 6 -4.11 18.94 12.80
C TYR A 6 -4.91 17.95 13.64
N LYS A 7 -5.58 18.44 14.69
CA LYS A 7 -6.38 17.61 15.57
C LYS A 7 -7.55 16.96 14.82
N ARG A 8 -8.23 17.71 13.95
CA ARG A 8 -9.32 17.19 13.12
C ARG A 8 -8.83 16.11 12.16
N GLN A 9 -7.68 16.32 11.53
CA GLN A 9 -7.08 15.33 10.63
C GLN A 9 -6.74 14.05 11.38
N LYS A 10 -6.18 14.16 12.58
CA LYS A 10 -5.85 13.02 13.42
C LYS A 10 -7.11 12.25 13.85
N ASP A 11 -8.16 12.96 14.25
CA ASP A 11 -9.43 12.35 14.64
C ASP A 11 -10.11 11.64 13.47
N THR A 12 -10.10 12.27 12.28
CA THR A 12 -10.64 11.69 11.04
C THR A 12 -9.87 10.43 10.67
N TYR A 13 -8.55 10.47 10.78
CA TYR A 13 -7.70 9.32 10.46
C TYR A 13 -7.94 8.15 11.42
N ALA A 14 -8.11 8.45 12.71
CA ALA A 14 -8.47 7.43 13.70
C ALA A 14 -9.80 6.76 13.36
N ARG A 15 -10.77 7.51 12.85
CA ARG A 15 -12.05 6.95 12.40
C ARG A 15 -11.89 6.04 11.18
N TYR A 16 -11.01 6.38 10.25
CA TYR A 16 -10.71 5.49 9.12
C TYR A 16 -10.11 4.19 9.59
N LEU A 17 -9.20 4.23 10.56
CA LEU A 17 -8.64 3.02 11.15
C LEU A 17 -9.70 2.19 11.85
N ASP A 18 -10.58 2.82 12.63
CA ASP A 18 -11.69 2.13 13.29
C ASP A 18 -12.58 1.43 12.27
N THR A 19 -12.92 2.12 11.19
CA THR A 19 -13.74 1.56 10.11
C THR A 19 -13.04 0.41 9.40
N PHE A 20 -11.75 0.56 9.10
CA PHE A 20 -10.95 -0.48 8.47
C PHE A 20 -10.98 -1.76 9.31
N PHE A 21 -10.70 -1.67 10.60
CA PHE A 21 -10.65 -2.85 11.46
C PHE A 21 -12.03 -3.43 11.72
N TYR A 22 -13.06 -2.60 11.79
CA TYR A 22 -14.44 -3.09 11.86
C TYR A 22 -14.77 -3.95 10.64
N LEU A 23 -14.47 -3.46 9.45
CA LEU A 23 -14.73 -4.19 8.20
C LEU A 23 -13.85 -5.44 8.11
N TRP A 24 -12.60 -5.35 8.51
CA TRP A 24 -11.70 -6.51 8.54
C TRP A 24 -12.27 -7.65 9.38
N LYS A 25 -12.84 -7.33 10.54
CA LYS A 25 -13.41 -8.33 11.45
C LYS A 25 -14.72 -8.91 10.95
N ASN A 26 -15.55 -8.10 10.31
CA ASN A 26 -16.96 -8.43 10.10
C ASN A 26 -17.33 -8.63 8.63
N ASP A 27 -16.50 -8.24 7.68
CA ASP A 27 -16.80 -8.33 6.25
C ASP A 27 -15.72 -9.15 5.55
N GLU A 28 -16.05 -10.39 5.22
CA GLU A 28 -15.14 -11.30 4.52
C GLU A 28 -14.80 -10.78 3.12
N ASN A 29 -15.75 -10.17 2.42
CA ASN A 29 -15.50 -9.58 1.10
C ASN A 29 -14.49 -8.45 1.17
N PHE A 30 -14.59 -7.60 2.19
CA PHE A 30 -13.61 -6.55 2.43
C PHE A 30 -12.22 -7.14 2.70
N ARG A 31 -12.14 -8.15 3.56
CA ARG A 31 -10.89 -8.84 3.87
C ARG A 31 -10.25 -9.42 2.61
N ASN A 32 -11.02 -10.07 1.77
CA ASN A 32 -10.55 -10.64 0.51
C ASN A 32 -10.05 -9.56 -0.45
N LYS A 33 -10.72 -8.43 -0.54
CA LYS A 33 -10.27 -7.30 -1.36
C LYS A 33 -8.94 -6.75 -0.89
N VAL A 34 -8.74 -6.65 0.43
CA VAL A 34 -7.47 -6.19 0.99
C VAL A 34 -6.35 -7.18 0.68
N ILE A 35 -6.58 -8.47 0.92
CA ILE A 35 -5.57 -9.51 0.71
C ILE A 35 -5.17 -9.62 -0.76
N ASN A 36 -6.11 -9.46 -1.67
CA ASN A 36 -5.88 -9.56 -3.11
C ASN A 36 -5.50 -8.21 -3.75
N GLY A 37 -5.39 -7.17 -2.95
CA GLY A 37 -5.04 -5.84 -3.42
C GLY A 37 -3.55 -5.64 -3.64
N LYS A 38 -3.17 -4.41 -3.91
CA LYS A 38 -1.78 -4.01 -4.19
C LYS A 38 -1.01 -3.57 -2.94
N GLY A 39 -1.56 -3.82 -1.76
CA GLY A 39 -0.94 -3.42 -0.50
C GLY A 39 -1.09 -1.93 -0.22
N PHE A 40 -0.27 -1.43 0.68
CA PHE A 40 -0.32 -0.05 1.14
C PHE A 40 1.05 0.58 0.97
N CYS A 41 1.12 1.92 0.96
CA CYS A 41 2.39 2.60 1.10
C CYS A 41 2.96 2.33 2.50
N LEU A 42 4.28 2.45 2.65
CA LEU A 42 4.94 2.12 3.91
C LEU A 42 4.41 2.93 5.11
N PRO A 43 4.19 4.26 4.98
CA PRO A 43 3.61 5.02 6.10
C PRO A 43 2.24 4.49 6.54
N HIS A 44 1.33 4.22 5.62
CA HIS A 44 0.00 3.70 5.95
C HIS A 44 0.06 2.26 6.50
N PHE A 45 0.98 1.46 5.98
CA PHE A 45 1.21 0.12 6.52
C PHE A 45 1.65 0.18 7.99
N GLY A 46 2.57 1.09 8.32
CA GLY A 46 2.99 1.32 9.69
C GLY A 46 1.82 1.74 10.58
N ASP A 47 0.99 2.65 10.09
CA ASP A 47 -0.20 3.11 10.82
C ASP A 47 -1.21 1.98 11.06
N LEU A 48 -1.38 1.10 10.07
CA LEU A 48 -2.26 -0.07 10.23
C LEU A 48 -1.71 -1.04 11.28
N CYS A 49 -0.40 -1.28 11.29
CA CYS A 49 0.23 -2.13 12.29
C CYS A 49 0.06 -1.55 13.70
N ASP A 50 0.27 -0.25 13.86
CA ASP A 50 0.09 0.43 15.14
C ASP A 50 -1.38 0.43 15.56
N GLY A 51 -2.29 0.70 14.63
CA GLY A 51 -3.71 0.69 14.88
C GLY A 51 -4.25 -0.68 15.30
N ALA A 52 -3.68 -1.74 14.77
CA ALA A 52 -4.07 -3.10 15.10
C ALA A 52 -3.80 -3.45 16.57
N GLN A 53 -2.75 -2.88 17.16
CA GLN A 53 -2.40 -3.17 18.55
C GLN A 53 -3.52 -2.84 19.52
N SER A 54 -4.25 -1.76 19.26
CA SER A 54 -5.33 -1.31 20.14
C SER A 54 -6.72 -1.79 19.73
N ARG A 55 -6.88 -2.28 18.49
CA ARG A 55 -8.18 -2.60 17.91
C ARG A 55 -8.44 -4.09 17.71
N LEU A 56 -7.40 -4.91 17.75
CA LEU A 56 -7.50 -6.35 17.57
C LEU A 56 -7.07 -7.08 18.84
N ASN A 57 -7.74 -8.19 19.15
CA ASN A 57 -7.30 -9.09 20.20
C ASN A 57 -6.13 -9.96 19.71
N ASP A 58 -5.56 -10.77 20.61
CA ASP A 58 -4.38 -11.57 20.28
C ASP A 58 -4.63 -12.57 19.17
N LYS A 59 -5.81 -13.19 19.13
CA LYS A 59 -6.19 -14.12 18.07
C LYS A 59 -6.32 -13.42 16.74
N GLU A 60 -6.97 -12.26 16.72
CA GLU A 60 -7.13 -11.45 15.50
C GLU A 60 -5.79 -10.94 14.99
N LYS A 61 -4.89 -10.52 15.88
CA LYS A 61 -3.54 -10.11 15.53
C LYS A 61 -2.75 -11.25 14.88
N ALA A 62 -2.88 -12.47 15.40
CA ALA A 62 -2.20 -13.64 14.87
C ALA A 62 -2.62 -13.96 13.43
N GLU A 63 -3.82 -13.58 13.03
CA GLU A 63 -4.29 -13.69 11.65
C GLU A 63 -3.92 -12.47 10.80
N PHE A 64 -4.03 -11.28 11.38
CA PHE A 64 -3.86 -10.01 10.68
C PHE A 64 -2.40 -9.76 10.27
N TYR A 65 -1.47 -9.85 11.19
CA TYR A 65 -0.08 -9.51 10.90
C TYR A 65 0.55 -10.39 9.84
N PRO A 66 0.45 -11.73 9.88
CA PRO A 66 1.01 -12.56 8.82
C PRO A 66 0.39 -12.26 7.45
N ALA A 67 -0.93 -12.03 7.39
CA ALA A 67 -1.62 -11.70 6.14
C ALA A 67 -1.12 -10.38 5.55
N MET A 68 -0.95 -9.36 6.38
CA MET A 68 -0.48 -8.04 5.96
C MET A 68 1.00 -8.06 5.55
N PHE A 69 1.85 -8.77 6.29
CA PHE A 69 3.25 -8.91 5.92
C PHE A 69 3.40 -9.67 4.61
N GLN A 70 2.62 -10.73 4.39
CA GLN A 70 2.64 -11.47 3.13
C GLN A 70 2.17 -10.58 1.97
N LEU A 71 1.11 -9.81 2.15
CA LEU A 71 0.60 -8.87 1.16
C LEU A 71 1.68 -7.86 0.77
N MET A 72 2.32 -7.24 1.75
CA MET A 72 3.36 -6.25 1.50
C MET A 72 4.59 -6.87 0.84
N LYS A 73 5.01 -8.06 1.30
CA LYS A 73 6.14 -8.77 0.71
C LYS A 73 5.91 -9.07 -0.77
N THR A 74 4.76 -9.64 -1.11
CA THR A 74 4.42 -9.98 -2.49
C THR A 74 4.41 -8.74 -3.38
N ASN A 75 3.83 -7.64 -2.91
CA ASN A 75 3.74 -6.41 -3.69
C ASN A 75 5.09 -5.69 -3.82
N MET A 76 5.93 -5.75 -2.78
CA MET A 76 7.28 -5.19 -2.85
C MET A 76 8.16 -6.00 -3.80
N GLU A 77 8.06 -7.31 -3.81
CA GLU A 77 8.80 -8.17 -4.75
C GLU A 77 8.40 -7.86 -6.20
N ARG A 78 7.10 -7.72 -6.46
CA ARG A 78 6.62 -7.34 -7.78
C ARG A 78 7.17 -5.98 -8.22
N LEU A 79 7.13 -5.00 -7.32
CA LEU A 79 7.67 -3.67 -7.60
C LEU A 79 9.17 -3.73 -7.87
N GLN A 80 9.91 -4.52 -7.11
CA GLN A 80 11.34 -4.73 -7.31
C GLN A 80 11.62 -5.33 -8.69
N GLU A 81 10.86 -6.31 -9.12
CA GLU A 81 11.00 -6.89 -10.46
C GLU A 81 10.73 -5.85 -11.55
N ASP A 82 9.70 -5.05 -11.39
CA ASP A 82 9.35 -4.03 -12.36
C ASP A 82 10.43 -2.95 -12.46
N VAL A 83 11.00 -2.51 -11.34
CA VAL A 83 12.11 -1.54 -11.32
C VAL A 83 13.36 -2.15 -11.94
N SER A 84 13.68 -3.40 -11.61
CA SER A 84 14.84 -4.09 -12.17
C SER A 84 14.72 -4.23 -13.67
N TRP A 85 13.55 -4.58 -14.19
CA TRP A 85 13.30 -4.66 -15.62
C TRP A 85 13.42 -3.29 -16.30
N LEU A 86 12.94 -2.23 -15.66
CA LEU A 86 13.10 -0.88 -16.18
C LEU A 86 14.58 -0.52 -16.34
N VAL A 87 15.41 -0.86 -15.36
CA VAL A 87 16.85 -0.63 -15.42
C VAL A 87 17.47 -1.42 -16.59
N GLU A 88 17.13 -2.70 -16.73
CA GLU A 88 17.62 -3.54 -17.82
C GLU A 88 17.19 -3.04 -19.19
N LYS A 89 16.02 -2.41 -19.28
CA LYS A 89 15.49 -1.85 -20.52
C LYS A 89 16.36 -0.73 -21.09
N PHE A 90 17.17 -0.07 -20.26
CA PHE A 90 18.13 0.94 -20.72
C PHE A 90 19.37 0.33 -21.39
N ASP A 91 19.60 -0.98 -21.28
CA ASP A 91 20.63 -1.66 -22.05
C ASP A 91 20.21 -1.69 -23.52
N TYR A 92 21.13 -1.32 -24.43
CA TYR A 92 20.83 -1.26 -25.88
C TYR A 92 20.35 -2.60 -26.44
N ARG A 93 20.75 -3.72 -25.84
CA ARG A 93 20.34 -5.06 -26.26
C ARG A 93 18.85 -5.32 -25.99
N ASN A 94 18.27 -4.60 -25.07
CA ASN A 94 16.87 -4.75 -24.64
C ASN A 94 15.96 -3.62 -25.15
N LYS A 95 16.45 -2.72 -26.00
CA LYS A 95 15.67 -1.53 -26.40
C LYS A 95 14.34 -1.86 -27.07
N ASP A 96 14.31 -2.97 -27.83
CA ASP A 96 13.10 -3.41 -28.54
C ASP A 96 12.27 -4.44 -27.74
N ALA A 97 12.72 -4.80 -26.54
CA ALA A 97 11.98 -5.71 -25.67
C ALA A 97 10.71 -5.05 -25.11
N ASP A 98 9.73 -5.87 -24.77
CA ASP A 98 8.50 -5.38 -24.15
C ASP A 98 8.79 -4.66 -22.83
N TRP A 99 8.09 -3.56 -22.58
CA TRP A 99 8.19 -2.81 -21.31
C TRP A 99 7.63 -3.60 -20.13
N LYS A 100 6.75 -4.55 -20.37
CA LYS A 100 6.03 -5.26 -19.30
C LYS A 100 5.30 -4.25 -18.40
N ASN A 101 5.44 -4.37 -17.09
CA ASN A 101 4.82 -3.46 -16.12
C ASN A 101 5.79 -2.41 -15.57
N SER A 102 6.87 -2.11 -16.30
CA SER A 102 7.97 -1.29 -15.78
C SER A 102 7.83 0.21 -16.03
N ARG A 103 6.96 0.65 -16.94
CA ARG A 103 6.89 2.06 -17.35
C ARG A 103 6.66 3.03 -16.20
N ASP A 104 5.82 2.66 -15.26
CA ASP A 104 5.48 3.47 -14.10
C ASP A 104 6.14 2.97 -12.81
N ALA A 105 7.17 2.12 -12.92
CA ALA A 105 7.77 1.48 -11.75
C ALA A 105 8.39 2.47 -10.78
N ILE A 106 9.03 3.53 -11.28
CA ILE A 106 9.64 4.55 -10.42
C ILE A 106 8.58 5.33 -9.66
N GLN A 107 7.51 5.76 -10.35
CA GLN A 107 6.40 6.46 -9.71
C GLN A 107 5.73 5.59 -8.64
N ARG A 108 5.48 4.31 -8.93
CA ARG A 108 4.93 3.37 -7.96
C ARG A 108 5.87 3.16 -6.78
N GLY A 109 7.18 3.12 -7.03
CA GLY A 109 8.18 3.03 -5.96
C GLY A 109 8.15 4.23 -5.04
N MET A 110 8.09 5.43 -5.60
CA MET A 110 7.98 6.67 -4.82
C MET A 110 6.70 6.70 -4.00
N GLN A 111 5.57 6.31 -4.57
CA GLN A 111 4.32 6.21 -3.85
C GLN A 111 4.37 5.18 -2.72
N LYS A 112 5.02 4.04 -2.95
CA LYS A 112 5.17 3.00 -1.92
C LYS A 112 5.94 3.53 -0.72
N LEU A 113 6.95 4.35 -0.95
CA LEU A 113 7.80 4.89 0.11
C LEU A 113 7.16 6.05 0.87
N LYS A 114 6.51 6.97 0.16
CA LYS A 114 6.02 8.24 0.73
C LYS A 114 4.50 8.34 0.82
N GLY A 115 3.77 7.48 0.10
CA GLY A 115 2.37 7.68 -0.16
C GLY A 115 2.15 8.74 -1.24
N GLY A 116 0.92 8.83 -1.74
CA GLY A 116 0.50 9.84 -2.70
C GLY A 116 -0.66 10.64 -2.15
N TYR A 117 -0.90 11.78 -2.73
CA TYR A 117 -2.14 12.51 -2.46
C TYR A 117 -3.30 11.78 -3.12
N PRO A 118 -4.50 11.78 -2.51
CA PRO A 118 -5.67 11.13 -3.11
C PRO A 118 -6.00 11.61 -4.52
N ALA A 119 -5.62 12.85 -4.83
CA ALA A 119 -5.84 13.45 -6.14
C ALA A 119 -4.71 13.16 -7.14
N ASP A 120 -3.63 12.53 -6.74
CA ASP A 120 -2.50 12.28 -7.63
C ASP A 120 -2.88 11.26 -8.70
N PRO A 121 -2.72 11.61 -9.99
CA PRO A 121 -3.01 10.70 -11.07
C PRO A 121 -1.84 9.77 -11.40
N ALA A 122 -0.96 9.49 -10.46
CA ALA A 122 0.31 8.82 -10.69
C ALA A 122 0.16 7.50 -11.43
N TYR A 123 -0.91 6.77 -11.20
CA TYR A 123 -1.14 5.51 -11.88
C TYR A 123 -1.76 5.65 -13.27
N LYS A 124 -2.14 6.85 -13.66
CA LYS A 124 -2.68 7.09 -15.00
C LYS A 124 -1.60 7.13 -16.09
N MET A 125 -0.35 7.20 -15.68
CA MET A 125 0.78 7.24 -16.62
C MET A 125 1.10 5.88 -17.23
N SER A 126 0.51 4.82 -16.74
CA SER A 126 0.73 3.46 -17.21
C SER A 126 -0.08 3.09 -18.45
N LYS A 127 -0.88 4.02 -18.96
CA LYS A 127 -1.67 3.78 -20.17
C LYS A 127 -0.82 3.72 -21.43
#